data_08c604535fcedce2e594c1aada60a753
#
_entry.id   08c604535fcedce2e594c1aada60a753
#
_cell.length_a   1.000
_cell.length_b   1.000
_cell.length_c   1.000
_cell.angle_alpha   90.00
_cell.angle_beta   90.00
_cell.angle_gamma   90.00
#
_symmetry.space_group_name_H-M   'P 1'
#
loop_
_entity.id
_entity.type
_entity.pdbx_description
1 polymer ?
#
loop_
_entity_poly.entity_id
_entity_poly.type
_entity_poly.pdbx_seq_one_letter_code
_entity_poly.pdbx_strand_id
1 'polypeptide(L)'
;MKKWILLILAIILFGIFSIIRSCQRSSREIVNVYTDKEIEYFIGKLAKKFERNESKIQVKINNLKNISDYDVIITDEKESVKNLKKEFKSKDLFKDELVVIGRRRIENISQVANSTIAMPNYKTNIGKKSLDILAKLDNFSEISKKIEYKDDAISSLQSVDLYEVDYAFITRKSLAYAKNSEICYRFPATMEGNKILYKIYLDMNSSDNSKNFYNFLEEEFTEKIQEKAKSEKNKAIITKDVEGKS
;
A
#
# COMPACT_ATOMS: atom_id res chain seq x y z
N MET A 1 31.87 37.14 -33.66
CA MET A 1 31.74 37.67 -32.28
C MET A 1 30.31 37.50 -31.70
N LYS A 2 29.23 37.94 -32.39
CA LYS A 2 27.84 37.85 -31.86
C LYS A 2 27.38 36.44 -31.43
N LYS A 3 27.74 35.38 -32.18
CA LYS A 3 27.35 34.00 -31.88
C LYS A 3 27.94 33.47 -30.57
N TRP A 4 29.18 33.83 -30.26
CA TRP A 4 29.86 33.43 -29.01
C TRP A 4 29.27 34.12 -27.78
N ILE A 5 28.86 35.37 -27.92
CA ILE A 5 28.21 36.14 -26.85
C ILE A 5 26.86 35.51 -26.49
N LEU A 6 26.07 35.09 -27.50
CA LEU A 6 24.80 34.42 -27.29
C LEU A 6 24.99 33.06 -26.58
N LEU A 7 26.02 32.29 -26.93
CA LEU A 7 26.33 31.02 -26.30
C LEU A 7 26.72 31.17 -24.82
N ILE A 8 27.54 32.16 -24.51
CA ILE A 8 27.93 32.49 -23.12
C ILE A 8 26.69 32.94 -22.31
N LEU A 9 25.82 33.75 -22.88
CA LEU A 9 24.59 34.20 -22.21
C LEU A 9 23.64 33.02 -21.91
N ALA A 10 23.50 32.06 -22.85
CA ALA A 10 22.69 30.85 -22.65
C ALA A 10 23.24 29.98 -21.52
N ILE A 11 24.58 29.81 -21.43
CA ILE A 11 25.21 29.06 -20.36
C ILE A 11 24.99 29.74 -18.99
N ILE A 12 25.11 31.04 -18.92
CA ILE A 12 24.87 31.80 -17.69
C ILE A 12 23.42 31.66 -17.25
N LEU A 13 22.46 31.84 -18.17
CA LEU A 13 21.03 31.67 -17.88
C LEU A 13 20.70 30.24 -17.39
N PHE A 14 21.28 29.21 -18.02
CA PHE A 14 21.12 27.84 -17.59
C PHE A 14 21.72 27.58 -16.21
N GLY A 15 22.88 28.15 -15.92
CA GLY A 15 23.52 28.11 -14.58
C GLY A 15 22.65 28.77 -13.51
N ILE A 16 22.15 30.00 -13.77
CA ILE A 16 21.25 30.70 -12.85
C ILE A 16 19.96 29.91 -12.61
N PHE A 17 19.35 29.37 -13.68
CA PHE A 17 18.16 28.55 -13.57
C PHE A 17 18.39 27.26 -12.74
N SER A 18 19.54 26.63 -12.91
CA SER A 18 19.93 25.45 -12.13
C SER A 18 20.14 25.78 -10.64
N ILE A 19 20.74 26.92 -10.32
CA ILE A 19 20.93 27.39 -8.95
C ILE A 19 19.59 27.73 -8.30
N ILE A 20 18.71 28.48 -8.99
CA ILE A 20 17.38 28.80 -8.47
C ILE A 20 16.58 27.54 -8.18
N ARG A 21 16.61 26.55 -9.08
CA ARG A 21 15.93 25.27 -8.90
C ARG A 21 16.51 24.44 -7.75
N SER A 22 17.82 24.52 -7.53
CA SER A 22 18.50 23.88 -6.39
C SER A 22 18.13 24.55 -5.07
N CYS A 23 18.11 25.89 -5.00
CA CYS A 23 17.69 26.63 -3.82
C CYS A 23 16.21 26.40 -3.47
N GLN A 24 15.32 26.30 -4.46
CA GLN A 24 13.92 25.96 -4.22
C GLN A 24 13.74 24.56 -3.66
N ARG A 25 14.58 23.57 -4.06
CA ARG A 25 14.58 22.24 -3.48
C ARG A 25 15.08 22.22 -2.03
N SER A 26 16.04 23.05 -1.71
CA SER A 26 16.65 23.12 -0.37
C SER A 26 15.73 23.77 0.70
N SER A 27 14.65 24.43 0.29
CA SER A 27 13.72 25.12 1.20
C SER A 27 12.37 24.41 1.38
N ARG A 28 12.24 23.17 0.87
CA ARG A 28 11.00 22.41 1.05
C ARG A 28 10.88 21.90 2.48
N GLU A 29 9.73 22.10 3.06
CA GLU A 29 9.39 21.48 4.33
C GLU A 29 9.15 19.98 4.14
N ILE A 30 9.72 19.16 5.03
CA ILE A 30 9.65 17.70 4.96
C ILE A 30 8.52 17.23 5.85
N VAL A 31 7.64 16.41 5.29
CA VAL A 31 6.64 15.62 6.02
C VAL A 31 7.14 14.18 6.08
N ASN A 32 7.47 13.70 7.29
CA ASN A 32 7.96 12.34 7.51
C ASN A 32 6.80 11.37 7.68
N VAL A 33 6.62 10.48 6.72
CA VAL A 33 5.58 9.46 6.71
C VAL A 33 6.20 8.10 6.90
N TYR A 34 5.69 7.33 7.86
CA TYR A 34 6.08 5.94 8.06
C TYR A 34 4.94 5.02 7.68
N THR A 35 5.26 3.95 6.95
CA THR A 35 4.23 3.02 6.48
C THR A 35 4.75 1.59 6.40
N ASP A 36 3.81 0.64 6.36
CA ASP A 36 4.12 -0.75 6.04
C ASP A 36 4.64 -0.86 4.61
N LYS A 37 5.59 -1.75 4.40
CA LYS A 37 6.28 -1.94 3.12
C LYS A 37 5.31 -2.30 1.99
N GLU A 38 4.27 -3.03 2.31
CA GLU A 38 3.25 -3.52 1.39
C GLU A 38 2.49 -2.40 0.68
N ILE A 39 2.33 -1.26 1.35
CA ILE A 39 1.59 -0.12 0.83
C ILE A 39 2.47 1.08 0.48
N GLU A 40 3.78 0.99 0.70
CA GLU A 40 4.74 2.08 0.47
C GLU A 40 4.62 2.65 -0.96
N TYR A 41 4.60 1.78 -1.97
CA TYR A 41 4.46 2.20 -3.37
C TYR A 41 3.14 2.94 -3.62
N PHE A 42 2.06 2.46 -3.02
CA PHE A 42 0.74 3.05 -3.16
C PHE A 42 0.67 4.43 -2.50
N ILE A 43 1.13 4.55 -1.25
CA ILE A 43 1.22 5.83 -0.53
C ILE A 43 2.19 6.78 -1.24
N GLY A 44 3.30 6.27 -1.79
CA GLY A 44 4.25 7.06 -2.58
C GLY A 44 3.64 7.72 -3.82
N LYS A 45 2.69 7.06 -4.49
CA LYS A 45 1.95 7.68 -5.59
C LYS A 45 1.06 8.83 -5.12
N LEU A 46 0.41 8.67 -3.97
CA LEU A 46 -0.43 9.73 -3.37
C LEU A 46 0.44 10.89 -2.87
N ALA A 47 1.59 10.61 -2.26
CA ALA A 47 2.56 11.61 -1.87
C ALA A 47 3.01 12.47 -3.07
N LYS A 48 3.35 11.84 -4.20
CA LYS A 48 3.69 12.56 -5.43
C LYS A 48 2.53 13.39 -5.99
N LYS A 49 1.27 12.93 -5.84
CA LYS A 49 0.09 13.72 -6.22
C LYS A 49 -0.02 14.96 -5.34
N PHE A 50 0.14 14.81 -4.02
CA PHE A 50 0.13 15.91 -3.07
C PHE A 50 1.25 16.93 -3.36
N GLU A 51 2.50 16.49 -3.55
CA GLU A 51 3.65 17.35 -3.85
C GLU A 51 3.51 18.17 -5.14
N ARG A 52 2.70 17.71 -6.11
CA ARG A 52 2.42 18.49 -7.33
C ARG A 52 1.53 19.69 -7.04
N ASN A 53 0.62 19.55 -6.09
CA ASN A 53 -0.29 20.62 -5.68
C ASN A 53 0.39 21.55 -4.67
N GLU A 54 1.27 20.99 -3.82
CA GLU A 54 1.96 21.66 -2.73
C GLU A 54 3.48 21.68 -2.98
N SER A 55 3.94 22.51 -3.93
CA SER A 55 5.32 22.49 -4.44
C SER A 55 6.41 22.81 -3.39
N LYS A 56 6.03 23.42 -2.25
CA LYS A 56 6.91 23.73 -1.12
C LYS A 56 7.08 22.59 -0.14
N ILE A 57 6.34 21.50 -0.29
CA ILE A 57 6.38 20.34 0.60
C ILE A 57 7.06 19.18 -0.10
N GLN A 58 7.82 18.40 0.66
CA GLN A 58 8.35 17.11 0.28
C GLN A 58 7.87 16.06 1.26
N VAL A 59 7.23 15.00 0.77
CA VAL A 59 6.80 13.86 1.58
C VAL A 59 7.87 12.78 1.52
N LYS A 60 8.50 12.50 2.66
CA LYS A 60 9.49 11.44 2.80
C LYS A 60 8.83 10.19 3.36
N ILE A 61 8.77 9.13 2.56
CA ILE A 61 8.21 7.85 2.99
C ILE A 61 9.32 6.97 3.56
N ASN A 62 9.10 6.44 4.74
CA ASN A 62 10.00 5.61 5.51
C ASN A 62 9.30 4.32 5.94
N ASN A 63 10.09 3.26 6.16
CA ASN A 63 9.59 1.99 6.67
C ASN A 63 9.46 2.03 8.20
N LEU A 64 8.45 1.35 8.74
CA LEU A 64 8.17 1.24 10.19
C LEU A 64 9.27 0.56 11.02
N LYS A 65 10.23 -0.12 10.40
CA LYS A 65 11.29 -0.83 11.16
C LYS A 65 12.16 0.09 12.03
N ASN A 66 12.30 1.37 11.68
CA ASN A 66 13.15 2.34 12.40
C ASN A 66 12.44 3.69 12.51
N ILE A 67 11.41 3.74 13.35
CA ILE A 67 10.65 4.98 13.57
C ILE A 67 11.48 5.91 14.47
N SER A 68 11.89 7.06 13.94
CA SER A 68 12.64 8.07 14.70
C SER A 68 11.93 9.40 14.77
N ASP A 69 11.74 10.06 13.65
CA ASP A 69 11.09 11.36 13.51
C ASP A 69 9.93 11.22 12.53
N TYR A 70 8.71 11.30 13.04
CA TYR A 70 7.50 11.01 12.28
C TYR A 70 6.43 12.07 12.51
N ASP A 71 5.74 12.40 11.43
CA ASP A 71 4.56 13.26 11.42
C ASP A 71 3.30 12.43 11.23
N VAL A 72 3.36 11.47 10.30
CA VAL A 72 2.24 10.61 9.92
C VAL A 72 2.70 9.16 9.90
N ILE A 73 1.86 8.26 10.46
CA ILE A 73 2.08 6.81 10.38
C ILE A 73 0.86 6.18 9.72
N ILE A 74 1.07 5.25 8.79
CA ILE A 74 0.01 4.49 8.12
C ILE A 74 0.34 3.01 8.27
N THR A 75 -0.47 2.27 9.03
CA THR A 75 -0.20 0.87 9.33
C THR A 75 -1.47 0.07 9.61
N ASP A 76 -1.41 -1.22 9.38
CA ASP A 76 -2.40 -2.19 9.83
C ASP A 76 -2.06 -2.76 11.23
N GLU A 77 -0.85 -2.51 11.71
CA GLU A 77 -0.33 -3.01 13.00
C GLU A 77 -0.46 -1.96 14.11
N LYS A 78 -1.53 -2.04 14.89
CA LYS A 78 -1.78 -1.15 16.03
C LYS A 78 -0.65 -1.17 17.08
N GLU A 79 0.00 -2.32 17.26
CA GLU A 79 1.08 -2.47 18.25
C GLU A 79 2.32 -1.63 17.89
N SER A 80 2.59 -1.41 16.60
CA SER A 80 3.69 -0.58 16.13
C SER A 80 3.59 0.88 16.60
N VAL A 81 2.38 1.35 16.88
CA VAL A 81 2.11 2.74 17.30
C VAL A 81 1.96 2.88 18.82
N LYS A 82 1.49 1.86 19.53
CA LYS A 82 1.24 1.90 20.98
C LYS A 82 2.45 2.26 21.83
N ASN A 83 3.65 1.88 21.36
CA ASN A 83 4.88 2.10 22.11
C ASN A 83 5.50 3.48 21.84
N LEU A 84 4.90 4.28 20.97
CA LEU A 84 5.37 5.63 20.67
C LEU A 84 4.86 6.60 21.73
N LYS A 85 5.78 7.40 22.30
CA LYS A 85 5.49 8.37 23.38
C LYS A 85 4.91 9.69 22.84
N LYS A 86 3.91 9.62 21.96
CA LYS A 86 3.27 10.80 21.37
C LYS A 86 1.76 10.65 21.37
N GLU A 87 1.06 11.77 21.37
CA GLU A 87 -0.39 11.80 21.21
C GLU A 87 -0.74 11.81 19.72
N PHE A 88 -1.67 10.93 19.32
CA PHE A 88 -2.10 10.78 17.93
C PHE A 88 -3.58 11.06 17.74
N LYS A 89 -3.90 11.80 16.69
CA LYS A 89 -5.19 11.71 16.05
C LYS A 89 -5.17 10.49 15.12
N SER A 90 -6.13 9.58 15.23
CA SER A 90 -6.15 8.39 14.38
C SER A 90 -7.51 8.15 13.74
N LYS A 91 -7.51 7.57 12.53
CA LYS A 91 -8.70 7.22 11.78
C LYS A 91 -8.47 5.97 10.91
N ASP A 92 -9.53 5.25 10.62
CA ASP A 92 -9.54 4.20 9.61
C ASP A 92 -9.36 4.84 8.23
N LEU A 93 -8.34 4.43 7.49
CA LEU A 93 -7.99 5.04 6.20
C LEU A 93 -8.58 4.24 5.03
N PHE A 94 -8.21 2.97 4.92
CA PHE A 94 -8.75 2.08 3.89
C PHE A 94 -8.64 0.61 4.29
N LYS A 95 -9.40 -0.22 3.56
CA LYS A 95 -9.29 -1.68 3.65
C LYS A 95 -8.61 -2.22 2.40
N ASP A 96 -7.63 -3.10 2.58
CA ASP A 96 -7.06 -3.91 1.51
C ASP A 96 -7.58 -5.35 1.59
N GLU A 97 -7.39 -6.14 0.54
CA GLU A 97 -7.86 -7.50 0.45
C GLU A 97 -6.68 -8.47 0.47
N LEU A 98 -6.81 -9.55 1.24
CA LEU A 98 -5.95 -10.71 1.06
C LEU A 98 -6.26 -11.37 -0.27
N VAL A 99 -5.20 -11.77 -0.96
CA VAL A 99 -5.26 -12.56 -2.19
C VAL A 99 -4.20 -13.64 -2.14
N VAL A 100 -4.40 -14.70 -2.90
CA VAL A 100 -3.36 -15.69 -3.15
C VAL A 100 -2.79 -15.44 -4.53
N ILE A 101 -1.47 -15.35 -4.59
CA ILE A 101 -0.73 -15.24 -5.85
C ILE A 101 -0.04 -16.56 -6.16
N GLY A 102 0.26 -16.77 -7.42
CA GLY A 102 0.93 -17.97 -7.92
C GLY A 102 1.02 -17.93 -9.42
N ARG A 103 1.38 -19.06 -10.03
CA ARG A 103 1.47 -19.23 -11.48
C ARG A 103 0.30 -19.97 -12.07
N ARG A 104 -0.46 -20.69 -11.26
CA ARG A 104 -1.61 -21.49 -11.69
C ARG A 104 -2.84 -21.01 -10.94
N ARG A 105 -3.89 -20.73 -11.70
CA ARG A 105 -5.19 -20.40 -11.10
C ARG A 105 -5.73 -21.58 -10.33
N ILE A 106 -6.31 -21.31 -9.17
CA ILE A 106 -7.01 -22.29 -8.34
C ILE A 106 -8.47 -21.84 -8.18
N GLU A 107 -9.39 -22.80 -8.15
CA GLU A 107 -10.82 -22.54 -7.99
C GLU A 107 -11.23 -22.56 -6.52
N ASN A 108 -10.51 -23.34 -5.72
CA ASN A 108 -10.74 -23.47 -4.29
C ASN A 108 -9.41 -23.38 -3.53
N ILE A 109 -9.42 -22.66 -2.40
CA ILE A 109 -8.22 -22.46 -1.58
C ILE A 109 -7.65 -23.77 -1.03
N SER A 110 -8.45 -24.81 -0.83
CA SER A 110 -7.98 -26.14 -0.41
C SER A 110 -7.02 -26.81 -1.41
N GLN A 111 -7.02 -26.38 -2.68
CA GLN A 111 -6.12 -26.92 -3.70
C GLN A 111 -4.65 -26.60 -3.45
N VAL A 112 -4.33 -25.65 -2.56
CA VAL A 112 -2.94 -25.33 -2.16
C VAL A 112 -2.31 -26.46 -1.30
N ALA A 113 -3.07 -27.45 -0.85
CA ALA A 113 -2.60 -28.52 0.06
C ALA A 113 -1.39 -29.29 -0.47
N ASN A 114 -1.29 -29.45 -1.79
CA ASN A 114 -0.19 -30.18 -2.42
C ASN A 114 0.98 -29.29 -2.89
N SER A 115 0.99 -28.03 -2.49
CA SER A 115 1.91 -27.00 -2.96
C SER A 115 2.67 -26.35 -1.80
N THR A 116 3.83 -25.77 -2.10
CA THR A 116 4.56 -24.93 -1.17
C THR A 116 3.94 -23.53 -1.12
N ILE A 117 3.85 -22.96 0.09
CA ILE A 117 3.13 -21.71 0.33
C ILE A 117 4.00 -20.77 1.14
N ALA A 118 4.29 -19.58 0.62
CA ALA A 118 4.84 -18.50 1.41
C ALA A 118 3.74 -17.66 2.03
N MET A 119 3.93 -17.24 3.27
CA MET A 119 3.06 -16.28 3.93
C MET A 119 3.86 -15.42 4.91
N PRO A 120 3.42 -14.17 5.17
CA PRO A 120 4.01 -13.35 6.21
C PRO A 120 3.98 -14.06 7.56
N ASN A 121 4.93 -13.75 8.43
CA ASN A 121 4.99 -14.32 9.76
C ASN A 121 3.65 -14.16 10.49
N TYR A 122 3.20 -15.18 11.21
CA TYR A 122 1.94 -15.21 11.96
C TYR A 122 1.85 -14.10 13.06
N LYS A 123 2.95 -13.44 13.39
CA LYS A 123 2.97 -12.29 14.30
C LYS A 123 2.47 -11.02 13.62
N THR A 124 2.54 -10.93 12.29
CA THR A 124 1.97 -9.82 11.53
C THR A 124 0.45 -10.00 11.37
N ASN A 125 -0.27 -8.91 11.20
CA ASN A 125 -1.73 -8.97 11.00
C ASN A 125 -2.09 -9.74 9.72
N ILE A 126 -1.33 -9.55 8.63
CA ILE A 126 -1.51 -10.26 7.36
C ILE A 126 -1.30 -11.76 7.55
N GLY A 127 -0.19 -12.16 8.19
CA GLY A 127 0.13 -13.57 8.43
C GLY A 127 -0.89 -14.25 9.33
N LYS A 128 -1.31 -13.58 10.42
CA LYS A 128 -2.36 -14.10 11.31
C LYS A 128 -3.67 -14.34 10.57
N LYS A 129 -4.15 -13.37 9.81
CA LYS A 129 -5.40 -13.51 9.03
C LYS A 129 -5.31 -14.59 7.95
N SER A 130 -4.16 -14.70 7.29
CA SER A 130 -3.91 -15.78 6.31
C SER A 130 -3.98 -17.16 6.98
N LEU A 131 -3.36 -17.30 8.14
CA LEU A 131 -3.40 -18.51 8.93
C LEU A 131 -4.81 -18.84 9.42
N ASP A 132 -5.55 -17.83 9.92
CA ASP A 132 -6.94 -17.99 10.37
C ASP A 132 -7.88 -18.48 9.25
N ILE A 133 -7.61 -18.10 8.00
CA ILE A 133 -8.36 -18.59 6.84
C ILE A 133 -8.01 -20.04 6.56
N LEU A 134 -6.73 -20.39 6.52
CA LEU A 134 -6.26 -21.73 6.25
C LEU A 134 -6.68 -22.72 7.34
N ALA A 135 -6.67 -22.30 8.61
CA ALA A 135 -7.04 -23.12 9.77
C ALA A 135 -8.50 -23.61 9.75
N LYS A 136 -9.35 -23.00 8.93
CA LYS A 136 -10.76 -23.41 8.75
C LYS A 136 -10.94 -24.50 7.69
N LEU A 137 -9.88 -24.89 7.00
CA LEU A 137 -9.93 -25.93 5.97
C LEU A 137 -9.75 -27.32 6.58
N ASP A 138 -10.51 -28.29 6.12
CA ASP A 138 -10.45 -29.68 6.60
C ASP A 138 -9.05 -30.30 6.45
N ASN A 139 -8.32 -29.87 5.40
CA ASN A 139 -6.97 -30.34 5.09
C ASN A 139 -5.85 -29.42 5.65
N PHE A 140 -6.14 -28.59 6.65
CA PHE A 140 -5.16 -27.68 7.25
C PHE A 140 -3.91 -28.38 7.77
N SER A 141 -4.06 -29.58 8.35
CA SER A 141 -2.92 -30.37 8.84
C SER A 141 -1.88 -30.69 7.76
N GLU A 142 -2.30 -30.83 6.50
CA GLU A 142 -1.41 -31.07 5.37
C GLU A 142 -0.80 -29.75 4.86
N ILE A 143 -1.64 -28.72 4.77
CA ILE A 143 -1.24 -27.39 4.33
C ILE A 143 -0.18 -26.81 5.27
N SER A 144 -0.38 -26.90 6.58
CA SER A 144 0.49 -26.30 7.59
C SER A 144 1.96 -26.75 7.51
N LYS A 145 2.19 -28.00 7.07
CA LYS A 145 3.52 -28.58 6.90
C LYS A 145 4.31 -27.99 5.73
N LYS A 146 3.62 -27.28 4.84
CA LYS A 146 4.19 -26.70 3.60
C LYS A 146 4.23 -25.19 3.61
N ILE A 147 3.90 -24.57 4.77
CA ILE A 147 3.96 -23.12 4.95
C ILE A 147 5.39 -22.70 5.25
N GLU A 148 5.89 -21.80 4.43
CA GLU A 148 7.13 -21.08 4.67
C GLU A 148 6.81 -19.67 5.16
N TYR A 149 7.16 -19.36 6.40
CA TYR A 149 6.97 -18.03 6.94
C TYR A 149 8.07 -17.07 6.47
N LYS A 150 7.68 -15.93 5.95
CA LYS A 150 8.56 -14.85 5.51
C LYS A 150 8.37 -13.62 6.40
N ASP A 151 9.28 -12.67 6.35
CA ASP A 151 9.25 -11.47 7.20
C ASP A 151 8.00 -10.60 6.94
N ASP A 152 7.63 -10.45 5.67
CA ASP A 152 6.54 -9.58 5.22
C ASP A 152 5.87 -10.10 3.93
N ALA A 153 4.79 -9.45 3.49
CA ALA A 153 4.07 -9.84 2.29
C ALA A 153 4.90 -9.66 1.00
N ILE A 154 5.83 -8.70 0.99
CA ILE A 154 6.71 -8.49 -0.17
C ILE A 154 7.72 -9.63 -0.29
N SER A 155 8.29 -10.09 0.83
CA SER A 155 9.18 -11.25 0.85
C SER A 155 8.45 -12.53 0.44
N SER A 156 7.17 -12.68 0.86
CA SER A 156 6.33 -13.80 0.41
C SER A 156 6.07 -13.76 -1.10
N LEU A 157 5.79 -12.58 -1.65
CA LEU A 157 5.60 -12.36 -3.09
C LEU A 157 6.89 -12.69 -3.86
N GLN A 158 8.03 -12.21 -3.38
CA GLN A 158 9.32 -12.45 -4.02
C GLN A 158 9.65 -13.94 -4.12
N SER A 159 9.29 -14.76 -3.13
CA SER A 159 9.49 -16.21 -3.17
C SER A 159 8.71 -16.87 -4.31
N VAL A 160 7.52 -16.38 -4.67
CA VAL A 160 6.79 -16.86 -5.87
C VAL A 160 7.46 -16.37 -7.15
N ASP A 161 7.84 -15.10 -7.20
CA ASP A 161 8.49 -14.51 -8.37
C ASP A 161 9.85 -15.19 -8.70
N LEU A 162 10.57 -15.67 -7.66
CA LEU A 162 11.84 -16.40 -7.77
C LEU A 162 11.67 -17.91 -7.94
N TYR A 163 10.43 -18.41 -7.99
CA TYR A 163 10.13 -19.83 -8.15
C TYR A 163 10.55 -20.73 -6.96
N GLU A 164 10.69 -20.15 -5.77
CA GLU A 164 11.01 -20.89 -4.54
C GLU A 164 9.77 -21.62 -3.99
N VAL A 165 8.59 -21.00 -4.14
CA VAL A 165 7.30 -21.55 -3.72
C VAL A 165 6.25 -21.45 -4.82
N ASP A 166 5.17 -22.26 -4.70
CA ASP A 166 4.10 -22.28 -5.69
C ASP A 166 3.11 -21.12 -5.52
N TYR A 167 2.78 -20.79 -4.26
CA TYR A 167 1.78 -19.80 -3.89
C TYR A 167 2.26 -18.89 -2.77
N ALA A 168 1.68 -17.68 -2.69
CA ALA A 168 1.86 -16.83 -1.52
C ALA A 168 0.57 -16.08 -1.17
N PHE A 169 0.40 -15.85 0.14
CA PHE A 169 -0.63 -14.96 0.68
C PHE A 169 -0.07 -13.55 0.81
N ILE A 170 -0.70 -12.60 0.17
CA ILE A 170 -0.31 -11.19 0.19
C ILE A 170 -1.54 -10.28 0.24
N THR A 171 -1.34 -8.99 0.42
CA THR A 171 -2.41 -8.02 0.17
C THR A 171 -2.47 -7.64 -1.31
N ARG A 172 -3.63 -7.22 -1.78
CA ARG A 172 -3.81 -6.82 -3.18
C ARG A 172 -2.89 -5.66 -3.59
N LYS A 173 -2.61 -4.72 -2.69
CA LYS A 173 -1.71 -3.59 -2.99
C LYS A 173 -0.26 -4.02 -3.15
N SER A 174 0.16 -5.11 -2.50
CA SER A 174 1.49 -5.70 -2.67
C SER A 174 1.78 -6.14 -4.10
N LEU A 175 0.75 -6.40 -4.93
CA LEU A 175 0.92 -6.72 -6.35
C LEU A 175 1.67 -5.66 -7.15
N ALA A 176 1.75 -4.42 -6.66
CA ALA A 176 2.56 -3.39 -7.31
C ALA A 176 4.05 -3.75 -7.40
N TYR A 177 4.49 -4.73 -6.61
CA TYR A 177 5.87 -5.24 -6.58
C TYR A 177 6.05 -6.55 -7.35
N ALA A 178 4.97 -7.17 -7.85
CA ALA A 178 5.03 -8.43 -8.60
C ALA A 178 5.74 -8.26 -9.94
N LYS A 179 6.55 -9.24 -10.29
CA LYS A 179 7.28 -9.31 -11.57
C LYS A 179 6.71 -10.40 -12.48
N ASN A 180 6.50 -11.60 -11.92
CA ASN A 180 6.15 -12.80 -12.66
C ASN A 180 4.89 -13.51 -12.12
N SER A 181 4.41 -13.09 -10.94
CA SER A 181 3.26 -13.70 -10.28
C SER A 181 1.98 -12.93 -10.52
N GLU A 182 0.86 -13.64 -10.55
CA GLU A 182 -0.48 -13.09 -10.73
C GLU A 182 -1.42 -13.56 -9.62
N ILE A 183 -2.57 -12.89 -9.46
CA ILE A 183 -3.61 -13.37 -8.55
C ILE A 183 -4.17 -14.67 -9.11
N CYS A 184 -3.95 -15.76 -8.39
CA CYS A 184 -4.50 -17.06 -8.72
C CYS A 184 -5.79 -17.37 -7.95
N TYR A 185 -6.03 -16.71 -6.81
CA TYR A 185 -7.27 -16.86 -6.05
C TYR A 185 -7.67 -15.54 -5.36
N ARG A 186 -8.97 -15.24 -5.41
CA ARG A 186 -9.60 -14.14 -4.67
C ARG A 186 -10.62 -14.72 -3.70
N PHE A 187 -10.52 -14.29 -2.45
CA PHE A 187 -11.54 -14.67 -1.47
C PHE A 187 -12.87 -14.01 -1.79
N PRO A 188 -14.01 -14.68 -1.49
CA PRO A 188 -15.33 -14.09 -1.64
C PRO A 188 -15.44 -12.73 -0.91
N ALA A 189 -16.12 -11.75 -1.50
CA ALA A 189 -16.30 -10.43 -0.90
C ALA A 189 -17.03 -10.47 0.45
N THR A 190 -17.86 -11.51 0.66
CA THR A 190 -18.61 -11.78 1.89
C THR A 190 -17.74 -12.37 3.01
N MET A 191 -16.51 -12.80 2.72
CA MET A 191 -15.61 -13.35 3.73
C MET A 191 -15.00 -12.21 4.57
N GLU A 192 -15.44 -12.04 5.80
CA GLU A 192 -14.99 -10.96 6.70
C GLU A 192 -13.50 -11.04 7.04
N GLY A 193 -12.94 -12.25 7.14
CA GLY A 193 -11.53 -12.47 7.53
C GLY A 193 -10.49 -12.03 6.50
N ASN A 194 -10.89 -11.70 5.26
CA ASN A 194 -9.95 -11.40 4.17
C ASN A 194 -9.59 -9.91 4.04
N LYS A 195 -10.08 -9.04 4.93
CA LYS A 195 -9.83 -7.60 4.86
C LYS A 195 -8.76 -7.18 5.85
N ILE A 196 -7.79 -6.43 5.37
CA ILE A 196 -6.74 -5.76 6.18
C ILE A 196 -7.12 -4.29 6.30
N LEU A 197 -7.32 -3.81 7.52
CA LEU A 197 -7.65 -2.41 7.80
C LEU A 197 -6.38 -1.62 8.08
N TYR A 198 -6.06 -0.67 7.23
CA TYR A 198 -5.01 0.31 7.47
C TYR A 198 -5.57 1.55 8.15
N LYS A 199 -4.87 2.00 9.19
CA LYS A 199 -5.17 3.24 9.93
C LYS A 199 -4.11 4.27 9.65
N ILE A 200 -4.52 5.53 9.71
CA ILE A 200 -3.63 6.67 9.67
C ILE A 200 -3.55 7.30 11.07
N TYR A 201 -2.36 7.67 11.47
CA TYR A 201 -2.05 8.33 12.73
C TYR A 201 -1.28 9.61 12.45
N LEU A 202 -1.77 10.74 12.96
CA LEU A 202 -1.13 12.05 12.88
C LEU A 202 -0.58 12.42 14.25
N ASP A 203 0.70 12.76 14.37
CA ASP A 203 1.26 13.37 15.56
C ASP A 203 0.58 14.72 15.81
N MET A 204 -0.03 14.90 16.99
CA MET A 204 -0.76 16.13 17.33
C MET A 204 0.12 17.37 17.34
N ASN A 205 1.44 17.20 17.55
CA ASN A 205 2.43 18.28 17.56
C ASN A 205 3.11 18.50 16.20
N SER A 206 2.65 17.79 15.14
CA SER A 206 3.20 17.94 13.80
C SER A 206 2.82 19.28 13.15
N SER A 207 3.56 19.65 12.11
CA SER A 207 3.36 20.91 11.37
C SER A 207 2.00 20.97 10.65
N ASP A 208 1.60 22.17 10.24
CA ASP A 208 0.37 22.34 9.45
C ASP A 208 0.48 21.64 8.08
N ASN A 209 1.67 21.52 7.52
CA ASN A 209 1.89 20.78 6.28
C ASN A 209 1.68 19.27 6.47
N SER A 210 2.04 18.72 7.62
CA SER A 210 1.75 17.33 7.98
C SER A 210 0.24 17.09 8.15
N LYS A 211 -0.47 18.06 8.75
CA LYS A 211 -1.94 18.05 8.86
C LYS A 211 -2.61 18.13 7.49
N ASN A 212 -2.08 18.96 6.58
CA ASN A 212 -2.57 19.06 5.22
C ASN A 212 -2.40 17.74 4.45
N PHE A 213 -1.25 17.08 4.59
CA PHE A 213 -1.05 15.76 3.98
C PHE A 213 -1.98 14.69 4.56
N TYR A 214 -2.18 14.69 5.88
CA TYR A 214 -3.13 13.81 6.54
C TYR A 214 -4.55 14.00 5.97
N ASN A 215 -5.04 15.25 5.91
CA ASN A 215 -6.38 15.57 5.38
C ASN A 215 -6.51 15.20 3.90
N PHE A 216 -5.49 15.47 3.09
CA PHE A 216 -5.44 15.04 1.69
C PHE A 216 -5.63 13.54 1.53
N LEU A 217 -4.97 12.72 2.35
CA LEU A 217 -5.16 11.27 2.32
C LEU A 217 -6.58 10.88 2.72
N GLU A 218 -7.16 11.49 3.75
CA GLU A 218 -8.55 11.23 4.14
C GLU A 218 -9.53 11.52 2.99
N GLU A 219 -9.38 12.64 2.29
CA GLU A 219 -10.22 13.03 1.15
C GLU A 219 -10.08 12.04 0.00
N GLU A 220 -8.86 11.72 -0.43
CA GLU A 220 -8.58 10.77 -1.52
C GLU A 220 -9.22 9.39 -1.30
N PHE A 221 -9.24 8.91 -0.07
CA PHE A 221 -9.86 7.62 0.22
C PHE A 221 -11.38 7.72 0.36
N THR A 222 -11.91 8.83 0.87
CA THR A 222 -13.35 9.06 0.99
C THR A 222 -13.99 9.18 -0.40
N GLU A 223 -13.40 9.94 -1.31
CA GLU A 223 -13.86 10.08 -2.69
C GLU A 223 -13.89 8.73 -3.42
N LYS A 224 -12.82 7.95 -3.34
CA LYS A 224 -12.75 6.63 -3.97
C LYS A 224 -13.79 5.65 -3.45
N ILE A 225 -14.12 5.70 -2.17
CA ILE A 225 -15.19 4.90 -1.58
C ILE A 225 -16.55 5.31 -2.16
N GLN A 226 -16.80 6.61 -2.28
CA GLN A 226 -18.05 7.13 -2.83
C GLN A 226 -18.19 6.80 -4.33
N GLU A 227 -17.13 6.95 -5.12
CA GLU A 227 -17.14 6.58 -6.54
C GLU A 227 -17.41 5.09 -6.75
N LYS A 228 -16.78 4.23 -5.93
CA LYS A 228 -17.02 2.79 -5.98
C LYS A 228 -18.45 2.44 -5.63
N ALA A 229 -19.02 3.03 -4.58
CA ALA A 229 -20.41 2.83 -4.19
C ALA A 229 -21.40 3.29 -5.26
N LYS A 230 -21.15 4.43 -5.94
CA LYS A 230 -21.94 4.90 -7.07
C LYS A 230 -21.87 3.93 -8.27
N SER A 231 -20.68 3.44 -8.59
CA SER A 231 -20.48 2.47 -9.67
C SER A 231 -21.19 1.14 -9.42
N GLU A 232 -21.13 0.63 -8.19
CA GLU A 232 -21.82 -0.62 -7.79
C GLU A 232 -23.36 -0.44 -7.84
N LYS A 233 -23.88 0.71 -7.39
CA LYS A 233 -25.30 1.02 -7.47
C LYS A 233 -25.80 1.10 -8.92
N ASN A 234 -25.03 1.74 -9.80
CA ASN A 234 -25.37 1.84 -11.21
C ASN A 234 -25.37 0.46 -11.89
N LYS A 235 -24.41 -0.42 -11.57
CA LYS A 235 -24.39 -1.80 -12.08
C LYS A 235 -25.63 -2.59 -11.62
N ALA A 236 -26.02 -2.45 -10.36
CA ALA A 236 -27.19 -3.15 -9.80
C ALA A 236 -28.52 -2.67 -10.45
N ILE A 237 -28.62 -1.40 -10.84
CA ILE A 237 -29.78 -0.85 -11.56
C ILE A 237 -29.85 -1.45 -12.97
N ILE A 238 -28.73 -1.45 -13.70
CA ILE A 238 -28.66 -1.99 -15.08
C ILE A 238 -29.04 -3.47 -15.10
N THR A 239 -28.58 -4.27 -14.11
CA THR A 239 -28.90 -5.70 -14.02
C THR A 239 -30.40 -5.94 -13.82
N LYS A 240 -31.05 -5.13 -12.97
CA LYS A 240 -32.50 -5.23 -12.75
C LYS A 240 -33.32 -4.85 -13.97
N ASP A 241 -32.88 -3.86 -14.75
CA ASP A 241 -33.56 -3.43 -15.98
C ASP A 241 -33.46 -4.47 -17.11
N VAL A 242 -32.44 -5.33 -17.09
CA VAL A 242 -32.25 -6.44 -18.04
C VAL A 242 -33.12 -7.64 -17.65
N GLU A 243 -33.20 -7.98 -16.37
CA GLU A 243 -34.04 -9.10 -15.86
C GLU A 243 -35.54 -8.80 -15.92
N GLY A 244 -35.96 -7.53 -15.90
CA GLY A 244 -37.37 -7.13 -15.98
C GLY A 244 -37.92 -7.07 -17.40
N LYS A 245 -37.11 -7.38 -18.44
CA LYS A 245 -37.51 -7.38 -19.87
C LYS A 245 -37.52 -8.75 -20.52
N SER A 246 -37.36 -9.83 -19.76
CA SER A 246 -37.43 -11.23 -20.23
C SER A 246 -38.73 -11.88 -19.86
#